data_86dd3711ae42b63154da9f32a5e094c3
#
_entry.id   86dd3711ae42b63154da9f32a5e094c3
#
_cell.length_a   1.000
_cell.length_b   1.000
_cell.length_c   1.000
_cell.angle_alpha   90.00
_cell.angle_beta   90.00
_cell.angle_gamma   90.00
#
_symmetry.space_group_name_H-M   'P 1'
#
loop_
_entity.id
_entity.type
_entity.pdbx_description
1 polymer ?
#
loop_
_entity_poly.entity_id
_entity_poly.type
_entity_poly.pdbx_seq_one_letter_code
_entity_poly.pdbx_strand_id
1 'polypeptide(L)'
;FGALWAEFERDTLWLNGEPHSIDNERTQNCLRDLRQLRKEMESKDASLPTLSQWKLHIVSENNFPTAAGLASSAAGFAALVSAIAKLYQLPQSTSEISRIARKGSGSACRSLFGGYVAWEMGKAEDGHDSMAVQIADSSDWPQMKACVLVVSDIKKDVSSTQGMQLTVATSELFKERIEHVVPKRFEVMRKAIVEKDFATFAKE
;
A
#
# COMPACT_ATOMS: atom_id res chain seq x y z
N PHE A 1 -22.66 9.79 12.97
CA PHE A 1 -22.56 8.46 12.34
C PHE A 1 -22.96 7.45 13.41
N GLY A 2 -24.21 6.97 13.40
CA GLY A 2 -24.66 5.86 14.21
C GLY A 2 -24.12 4.58 13.57
N ALA A 3 -23.18 3.91 14.21
CA ALA A 3 -22.81 2.56 13.84
C ALA A 3 -24.01 1.66 14.17
N LEU A 4 -24.72 1.21 13.15
CA LEU A 4 -25.63 0.09 13.29
C LEU A 4 -24.75 -1.17 13.45
N TRP A 5 -24.68 -1.69 14.65
CA TRP A 5 -23.98 -2.93 14.98
C TRP A 5 -24.80 -4.10 14.42
N ALA A 6 -24.48 -4.50 13.19
CA ALA A 6 -24.99 -5.74 12.63
C ALA A 6 -23.90 -6.81 12.76
N GLU A 7 -24.22 -7.94 13.35
CA GLU A 7 -23.36 -9.11 13.31
C GLU A 7 -23.39 -9.68 11.88
N PHE A 8 -22.32 -9.50 11.14
CA PHE A 8 -22.17 -10.13 9.83
C PHE A 8 -21.72 -11.57 10.00
N GLU A 9 -22.30 -12.48 9.22
CA GLU A 9 -21.92 -13.91 9.25
C GLU A 9 -20.50 -14.15 8.72
N ARG A 10 -20.06 -13.33 7.76
CA ARG A 10 -18.74 -13.43 7.13
C ARG A 10 -18.22 -12.07 6.70
N ASP A 11 -16.91 -12.01 6.44
CA ASP A 11 -16.32 -10.84 5.79
C ASP A 11 -16.80 -10.71 4.35
N THR A 12 -17.09 -9.50 3.91
CA THR A 12 -17.54 -9.21 2.55
C THR A 12 -16.80 -8.02 1.97
N LEU A 13 -16.60 -8.01 0.65
CA LEU A 13 -15.97 -6.93 -0.09
C LEU A 13 -16.81 -6.55 -1.31
N TRP A 14 -17.09 -5.26 -1.42
CA TRP A 14 -17.73 -4.65 -2.57
C TRP A 14 -16.79 -3.61 -3.16
N LEU A 15 -16.60 -3.65 -4.47
CA LEU A 15 -15.75 -2.71 -5.20
C LEU A 15 -16.53 -2.12 -6.37
N ASN A 16 -16.68 -0.79 -6.38
CA ASN A 16 -17.46 -0.05 -7.40
C ASN A 16 -18.89 -0.57 -7.56
N GLY A 17 -19.55 -0.91 -6.46
CA GLY A 17 -20.91 -1.43 -6.42
C GLY A 17 -21.06 -2.93 -6.69
N GLU A 18 -20.00 -3.64 -7.06
CA GLU A 18 -20.02 -5.07 -7.37
C GLU A 18 -19.40 -5.91 -6.25
N PRO A 19 -19.97 -7.09 -5.95
CA PRO A 19 -19.38 -8.00 -4.97
C PRO A 19 -18.07 -8.60 -5.49
N HIS A 20 -17.07 -8.61 -4.63
CA HIS A 20 -15.74 -9.17 -4.92
C HIS A 20 -15.37 -10.24 -3.90
N SER A 21 -14.63 -11.27 -4.35
CA SER A 21 -14.08 -12.26 -3.42
C SER A 21 -13.09 -11.61 -2.48
N ILE A 22 -13.31 -11.84 -1.18
CA ILE A 22 -12.39 -11.43 -0.12
C ILE A 22 -11.36 -12.53 0.19
N ASP A 23 -11.53 -13.73 -0.37
CA ASP A 23 -10.75 -14.93 -0.05
C ASP A 23 -9.41 -15.00 -0.79
N ASN A 24 -9.05 -13.96 -1.55
CA ASN A 24 -7.72 -13.91 -2.15
C ASN A 24 -6.63 -13.73 -1.08
N GLU A 25 -5.50 -14.40 -1.26
CA GLU A 25 -4.40 -14.44 -0.29
C GLU A 25 -3.93 -13.05 0.14
N ARG A 26 -3.86 -12.10 -0.77
CA ARG A 26 -3.37 -10.73 -0.51
C ARG A 26 -4.28 -9.98 0.46
N THR A 27 -5.58 -10.05 0.25
CA THR A 27 -6.57 -9.43 1.14
C THR A 27 -6.56 -10.12 2.50
N GLN A 28 -6.57 -11.45 2.51
CA GLN A 28 -6.55 -12.23 3.75
C GLN A 28 -5.29 -11.99 4.59
N ASN A 29 -4.13 -11.84 3.97
CA ASN A 29 -2.90 -11.50 4.68
C ASN A 29 -3.01 -10.13 5.38
N CYS A 30 -3.55 -9.12 4.70
CA CYS A 30 -3.77 -7.81 5.33
C CYS A 30 -4.76 -7.87 6.49
N LEU A 31 -5.89 -8.54 6.30
CA LEU A 31 -6.93 -8.67 7.33
C LEU A 31 -6.42 -9.42 8.56
N ARG A 32 -5.69 -10.52 8.34
CA ARG A 32 -5.09 -11.32 9.41
C ARG A 32 -4.15 -10.50 10.27
N ASP A 33 -3.23 -9.76 9.64
CA ASP A 33 -2.23 -8.97 10.37
C ASP A 33 -2.89 -7.82 11.15
N LEU A 34 -3.85 -7.13 10.57
CA LEU A 34 -4.59 -6.06 11.25
C LEU A 34 -5.41 -6.60 12.43
N ARG A 35 -6.07 -7.75 12.27
CA ARG A 35 -6.78 -8.42 13.36
C ARG A 35 -5.85 -8.87 14.47
N GLN A 36 -4.67 -9.38 14.11
CA GLN A 36 -3.69 -9.80 15.09
C GLN A 36 -3.22 -8.63 15.95
N LEU A 37 -2.91 -7.48 15.35
CA LEU A 37 -2.55 -6.27 16.09
C LEU A 37 -3.69 -5.83 17.05
N ARG A 38 -4.93 -5.85 16.57
CA ARG A 38 -6.08 -5.51 17.42
C ARG A 38 -6.26 -6.50 18.57
N LYS A 39 -6.14 -7.80 18.31
CA LYS A 39 -6.21 -8.87 19.32
C LYS A 39 -5.14 -8.72 20.39
N GLU A 40 -3.94 -8.32 20.02
CA GLU A 40 -2.85 -8.04 20.99
C GLU A 40 -3.16 -6.84 21.89
N MET A 41 -3.84 -5.83 21.37
CA MET A 41 -4.32 -4.71 22.20
C MET A 41 -5.40 -5.18 23.17
N GLU A 42 -6.39 -5.91 22.71
CA GLU A 42 -7.48 -6.44 23.52
C GLU A 42 -6.98 -7.40 24.60
N SER A 43 -5.93 -8.16 24.34
CA SER A 43 -5.31 -9.04 25.36
C SER A 43 -4.57 -8.28 26.47
N LYS A 44 -4.14 -7.05 26.21
CA LYS A 44 -3.45 -6.19 27.17
C LYS A 44 -4.41 -5.32 27.96
N ASP A 45 -5.57 -5.04 27.43
CA ASP A 45 -6.60 -4.19 28.05
C ASP A 45 -7.99 -4.79 27.83
N ALA A 46 -8.49 -5.48 28.86
CA ALA A 46 -9.79 -6.14 28.86
C ALA A 46 -10.98 -5.16 28.80
N SER A 47 -10.76 -3.84 28.95
CA SER A 47 -11.81 -2.84 28.80
C SER A 47 -12.11 -2.50 27.33
N LEU A 48 -11.25 -2.88 26.41
CA LEU A 48 -11.44 -2.65 24.98
C LEU A 48 -12.51 -3.57 24.40
N PRO A 49 -13.33 -3.07 23.48
CA PRO A 49 -14.29 -3.93 22.75
C PRO A 49 -13.54 -4.93 21.85
N THR A 50 -14.06 -6.14 21.74
CA THR A 50 -13.46 -7.27 21.00
C THR A 50 -13.63 -7.16 19.48
N LEU A 51 -13.21 -6.03 18.91
CA LEU A 51 -13.36 -5.73 17.47
C LEU A 51 -12.61 -6.73 16.57
N SER A 52 -11.54 -7.35 17.09
CA SER A 52 -10.76 -8.36 16.34
C SER A 52 -11.59 -9.56 15.90
N GLN A 53 -12.68 -9.86 16.62
CA GLN A 53 -13.58 -11.01 16.34
C GLN A 53 -14.68 -10.65 15.34
N TRP A 54 -14.93 -9.38 15.10
CA TRP A 54 -16.03 -8.95 14.26
C TRP A 54 -15.75 -9.17 12.79
N LYS A 55 -16.80 -9.50 12.06
CA LYS A 55 -16.77 -9.58 10.61
C LYS A 55 -16.84 -8.19 10.00
N LEU A 56 -16.17 -8.01 8.89
CA LEU A 56 -16.06 -6.73 8.21
C LEU A 56 -16.91 -6.71 6.94
N HIS A 57 -17.75 -5.69 6.81
CA HIS A 57 -18.43 -5.37 5.57
C HIS A 57 -17.69 -4.21 4.91
N ILE A 58 -16.94 -4.50 3.84
CA ILE A 58 -16.00 -3.57 3.20
C ILE A 58 -16.63 -3.09 1.89
N VAL A 59 -16.82 -1.79 1.79
CA VAL A 59 -17.27 -1.14 0.55
C VAL A 59 -16.20 -0.15 0.11
N SER A 60 -15.72 -0.31 -1.12
CA SER A 60 -14.70 0.54 -1.71
C SER A 60 -15.12 1.00 -3.10
N GLU A 61 -14.84 2.26 -3.41
CA GLU A 61 -15.13 2.86 -4.70
C GLU A 61 -13.91 3.63 -5.21
N ASN A 62 -13.55 3.43 -6.46
CA ASN A 62 -12.51 4.19 -7.14
C ASN A 62 -13.13 5.33 -7.92
N ASN A 63 -12.57 6.53 -7.81
CA ASN A 63 -12.92 7.69 -8.62
C ASN A 63 -12.10 7.80 -9.92
N PHE A 64 -11.43 6.71 -10.31
CA PHE A 64 -10.66 6.60 -11.55
C PHE A 64 -10.71 5.16 -12.09
N PRO A 65 -10.40 4.93 -13.39
CA PRO A 65 -10.53 3.61 -14.02
C PRO A 65 -9.66 2.54 -13.35
N THR A 66 -10.27 1.38 -13.08
CA THR A 66 -9.60 0.23 -12.49
C THR A 66 -8.79 -0.53 -13.54
N ALA A 67 -7.59 -0.96 -13.20
CA ALA A 67 -6.67 -1.73 -14.07
C ALA A 67 -6.18 -0.99 -15.34
N ALA A 68 -6.34 0.31 -15.41
CA ALA A 68 -5.92 1.18 -16.52
C ALA A 68 -4.50 1.77 -16.38
N GLY A 69 -3.64 1.16 -15.54
CA GLY A 69 -2.27 1.66 -15.31
C GLY A 69 -2.15 2.75 -14.25
N LEU A 70 -3.25 3.15 -13.61
CA LEU A 70 -3.32 4.23 -12.62
C LEU A 70 -3.15 3.74 -11.16
N ALA A 71 -2.48 2.62 -10.96
CA ALA A 71 -2.17 2.06 -9.63
C ALA A 71 -3.42 1.80 -8.74
N SER A 72 -4.54 1.37 -9.32
CA SER A 72 -5.79 1.10 -8.59
C SER A 72 -5.64 0.10 -7.45
N SER A 73 -4.81 -0.95 -7.62
CA SER A 73 -4.53 -1.89 -6.55
C SER A 73 -3.77 -1.26 -5.38
N ALA A 74 -2.84 -0.33 -5.65
CA ALA A 74 -2.13 0.38 -4.60
C ALA A 74 -3.07 1.28 -3.80
N ALA A 75 -3.91 2.05 -4.47
CA ALA A 75 -4.91 2.91 -3.84
C ALA A 75 -5.91 2.08 -3.02
N GLY A 76 -6.44 0.99 -3.59
CA GLY A 76 -7.42 0.13 -2.92
C GLY A 76 -6.87 -0.52 -1.64
N PHE A 77 -5.67 -1.10 -1.69
CA PHE A 77 -5.07 -1.70 -0.49
C PHE A 77 -4.63 -0.67 0.55
N ALA A 78 -4.17 0.51 0.12
CA ALA A 78 -3.86 1.58 1.07
C ALA A 78 -5.12 2.07 1.78
N ALA A 79 -6.22 2.29 1.05
CA ALA A 79 -7.51 2.67 1.61
C ALA A 79 -8.05 1.60 2.57
N LEU A 80 -8.04 0.32 2.15
CA LEU A 80 -8.47 -0.81 2.95
C LEU A 80 -7.72 -0.88 4.29
N VAL A 81 -6.40 -0.92 4.22
CA VAL A 81 -5.55 -1.07 5.41
C VAL A 81 -5.66 0.15 6.33
N SER A 82 -5.68 1.36 5.78
CA SER A 82 -5.85 2.59 6.56
C SER A 82 -7.21 2.66 7.25
N ALA A 83 -8.30 2.29 6.55
CA ALA A 83 -9.64 2.30 7.11
C ALA A 83 -9.78 1.31 8.27
N ILE A 84 -9.28 0.08 8.10
CA ILE A 84 -9.34 -0.96 9.14
C ILE A 84 -8.42 -0.62 10.32
N ALA A 85 -7.22 -0.08 10.06
CA ALA A 85 -6.33 0.36 11.13
C ALA A 85 -7.00 1.45 12.01
N LYS A 86 -7.70 2.40 11.38
CA LYS A 86 -8.50 3.42 12.09
C LYS A 86 -9.69 2.82 12.83
N LEU A 87 -10.43 1.90 12.19
CA LEU A 87 -11.56 1.20 12.83
C LEU A 87 -11.11 0.46 14.08
N TYR A 88 -9.98 -0.23 14.01
CA TYR A 88 -9.38 -0.96 15.12
C TYR A 88 -8.62 -0.08 16.11
N GLN A 89 -8.53 1.23 15.85
CA GLN A 89 -7.81 2.19 16.71
C GLN A 89 -6.36 1.75 16.96
N LEU A 90 -5.69 1.25 15.95
CA LEU A 90 -4.33 0.73 16.06
C LEU A 90 -3.34 1.89 16.35
N PRO A 91 -2.47 1.76 17.36
CA PRO A 91 -1.52 2.80 17.76
C PRO A 91 -0.27 2.85 16.87
N GLN A 92 -0.11 1.89 15.96
CA GLN A 92 1.06 1.79 15.10
C GLN A 92 1.20 3.02 14.20
N SER A 93 2.43 3.43 13.98
CA SER A 93 2.77 4.50 13.02
C SER A 93 2.37 4.13 11.59
N THR A 94 2.24 5.14 10.73
CA THR A 94 1.95 4.93 9.32
C THR A 94 3.02 4.05 8.65
N SER A 95 4.29 4.18 9.03
CA SER A 95 5.37 3.32 8.53
C SER A 95 5.19 1.86 8.93
N GLU A 96 4.79 1.58 10.16
CA GLU A 96 4.50 0.21 10.62
C GLU A 96 3.27 -0.36 9.90
N ILE A 97 2.21 0.41 9.73
CA ILE A 97 1.02 -0.01 8.98
C ILE A 97 1.36 -0.24 7.50
N SER A 98 2.34 0.48 6.94
CA SER A 98 2.77 0.31 5.55
C SER A 98 3.30 -1.09 5.25
N ARG A 99 3.87 -1.78 6.25
CA ARG A 99 4.30 -3.19 6.13
C ARG A 99 3.14 -4.13 5.85
N ILE A 100 1.97 -3.83 6.39
CA ILE A 100 0.76 -4.61 6.11
C ILE A 100 0.23 -4.30 4.72
N ALA A 101 0.13 -3.02 4.36
CA ALA A 101 -0.37 -2.59 3.05
C ALA A 101 0.44 -3.18 1.88
N ARG A 102 1.77 -3.31 1.99
CA ARG A 102 2.61 -3.90 0.95
C ARG A 102 2.31 -5.37 0.67
N LYS A 103 1.77 -6.13 1.64
CA LYS A 103 1.35 -7.52 1.45
C LYS A 103 0.14 -7.62 0.52
N GLY A 104 -0.70 -6.61 0.52
CA GLY A 104 -1.81 -6.47 -0.42
C GLY A 104 -1.35 -6.04 -1.82
N SER A 105 -0.53 -4.99 -1.88
CA SER A 105 0.11 -4.50 -3.10
C SER A 105 1.40 -3.79 -2.72
N GLY A 106 2.54 -4.17 -3.31
CA GLY A 106 3.83 -3.62 -2.94
C GLY A 106 3.86 -2.09 -2.91
N SER A 107 3.33 -1.44 -3.93
CA SER A 107 3.25 0.03 -3.99
C SER A 107 2.25 0.66 -3.02
N ALA A 108 1.31 -0.11 -2.45
CA ALA A 108 0.33 0.40 -1.50
C ALA A 108 0.97 0.97 -0.23
N CYS A 109 2.15 0.48 0.15
CA CYS A 109 2.86 0.99 1.32
C CYS A 109 3.12 2.51 1.20
N ARG A 110 3.46 3.00 0.00
CA ARG A 110 3.71 4.42 -0.23
C ARG A 110 2.44 5.26 -0.26
N SER A 111 1.33 4.67 -0.68
CA SER A 111 0.04 5.37 -0.83
C SER A 111 -0.65 5.68 0.51
N LEU A 112 -0.08 5.26 1.63
CA LEU A 112 -0.52 5.64 2.98
C LEU A 112 -0.05 7.04 3.40
N PHE A 113 0.91 7.60 2.68
CA PHE A 113 1.51 8.89 2.97
C PHE A 113 1.14 9.93 1.92
N GLY A 114 1.18 11.20 2.32
CA GLY A 114 1.26 12.32 1.39
C GLY A 114 2.70 12.67 1.04
N GLY A 115 2.88 13.54 0.03
CA GLY A 115 4.20 14.02 -0.35
C GLY A 115 5.06 13.00 -1.08
N TYR A 116 6.36 13.05 -0.81
CA TYR A 116 7.38 12.21 -1.44
C TYR A 116 7.73 11.05 -0.52
N VAL A 117 7.56 9.84 -1.01
CA VAL A 117 7.63 8.64 -0.19
C VAL A 117 8.53 7.60 -0.82
N ALA A 118 9.47 7.08 -0.06
CA ALA A 118 10.31 5.97 -0.44
C ALA A 118 9.77 4.66 0.15
N TRP A 119 10.05 3.56 -0.52
CA TRP A 119 9.89 2.22 0.03
C TRP A 119 11.26 1.64 0.27
N GLU A 120 11.66 1.53 1.52
CA GLU A 120 12.92 0.93 1.93
C GLU A 120 12.80 -0.60 1.89
N MET A 121 13.77 -1.24 1.26
CA MET A 121 13.78 -2.68 1.06
C MET A 121 13.89 -3.43 2.39
N GLY A 122 14.62 -2.87 3.35
CA GLY A 122 14.99 -3.55 4.58
C GLY A 122 16.15 -4.52 4.39
N LYS A 123 16.56 -5.16 5.49
CA LYS A 123 17.68 -6.13 5.54
C LYS A 123 17.27 -7.46 6.14
N ALA A 124 16.14 -7.50 6.86
CA ALA A 124 15.66 -8.69 7.53
C ALA A 124 15.06 -9.68 6.51
N GLU A 125 15.38 -10.96 6.64
CA GLU A 125 14.90 -12.02 5.75
C GLU A 125 13.36 -12.15 5.74
N ASP A 126 12.72 -11.93 6.90
CA ASP A 126 11.27 -11.93 7.04
C ASP A 126 10.61 -10.62 6.56
N GLY A 127 11.43 -9.63 6.18
CA GLY A 127 11.01 -8.34 5.67
C GLY A 127 10.24 -7.47 6.68
N HIS A 128 10.38 -7.70 7.99
CA HIS A 128 9.69 -6.90 9.00
C HIS A 128 10.15 -5.43 9.02
N ASP A 129 11.31 -5.12 8.51
CA ASP A 129 11.90 -3.79 8.38
C ASP A 129 11.71 -3.16 6.98
N SER A 130 11.09 -3.89 6.04
CA SER A 130 10.73 -3.35 4.72
C SER A 130 9.45 -2.54 4.81
N MET A 131 9.56 -1.20 4.81
CA MET A 131 8.45 -0.28 5.04
C MET A 131 8.59 0.99 4.23
N ALA A 132 7.50 1.75 4.12
CA ALA A 132 7.53 3.06 3.50
C ALA A 132 7.92 4.14 4.51
N VAL A 133 8.70 5.11 4.03
CA VAL A 133 9.13 6.29 4.81
C VAL A 133 8.87 7.56 3.99
N GLN A 134 8.42 8.60 4.66
CA GLN A 134 8.25 9.90 4.02
C GLN A 134 9.61 10.60 3.88
N ILE A 135 9.92 11.07 2.67
CA ILE A 135 11.16 11.78 2.35
C ILE A 135 10.96 13.29 2.51
N ALA A 136 9.84 13.80 2.02
CA ALA A 136 9.48 15.21 2.09
C ALA A 136 7.95 15.36 2.05
N ASP A 137 7.44 16.43 2.62
CA ASP A 137 6.02 16.77 2.57
C ASP A 137 5.62 17.28 1.18
N SER A 138 4.33 17.21 0.86
CA SER A 138 3.80 17.75 -0.40
C SER A 138 4.00 19.27 -0.54
N SER A 139 4.04 19.97 0.59
CA SER A 139 4.30 21.40 0.66
C SER A 139 5.77 21.79 0.41
N ASP A 140 6.69 20.82 0.54
CA ASP A 140 8.13 21.10 0.34
C ASP A 140 8.46 21.38 -1.12
N TRP A 141 7.79 20.70 -2.05
CA TRP A 141 7.99 20.91 -3.49
C TRP A 141 6.66 20.96 -4.27
N PRO A 142 5.83 21.99 -4.06
CA PRO A 142 4.48 22.05 -4.63
C PRO A 142 4.45 22.28 -6.16
N GLN A 143 5.56 22.66 -6.75
CA GLN A 143 5.69 22.87 -8.21
C GLN A 143 5.76 21.54 -8.98
N MET A 144 6.12 20.44 -8.33
CA MET A 144 6.16 19.13 -8.96
C MET A 144 4.74 18.68 -9.33
N LYS A 145 4.55 18.39 -10.60
CA LYS A 145 3.27 17.95 -11.16
C LYS A 145 3.48 16.74 -12.06
N ALA A 146 2.55 15.80 -12.02
CA ALA A 146 2.50 14.68 -12.95
C ALA A 146 1.37 14.92 -13.96
N CYS A 147 1.68 14.79 -15.24
CA CYS A 147 0.69 14.79 -16.31
C CYS A 147 0.48 13.36 -16.79
N VAL A 148 -0.76 12.87 -16.74
CA VAL A 148 -1.10 11.53 -17.19
C VAL A 148 -1.63 11.60 -18.62
N LEU A 149 -0.92 11.01 -19.57
CA LEU A 149 -1.34 10.88 -20.96
C LEU A 149 -2.11 9.56 -21.11
N VAL A 150 -3.43 9.64 -21.26
CA VAL A 150 -4.29 8.46 -21.41
C VAL A 150 -4.35 8.08 -22.88
N VAL A 151 -3.69 6.99 -23.25
CA VAL A 151 -3.67 6.43 -24.62
C VAL A 151 -4.79 5.42 -24.82
N SER A 152 -5.16 4.68 -23.78
CA SER A 152 -6.22 3.68 -23.79
C SER A 152 -6.77 3.49 -22.37
N ASP A 153 -8.06 3.23 -22.28
CA ASP A 153 -8.77 2.86 -21.04
C ASP A 153 -9.05 1.35 -20.95
N ILE A 154 -8.61 0.59 -21.94
CA ILE A 154 -8.79 -0.86 -22.00
C ILE A 154 -7.94 -1.54 -20.92
N LYS A 155 -8.54 -2.52 -20.24
CA LYS A 155 -7.85 -3.33 -19.24
C LYS A 155 -6.67 -4.09 -19.89
N LYS A 156 -5.53 -4.09 -19.19
CA LYS A 156 -4.33 -4.80 -19.64
C LYS A 156 -4.55 -6.32 -19.67
N ASP A 157 -4.05 -6.98 -20.70
CA ASP A 157 -4.07 -8.44 -20.84
C ASP A 157 -3.22 -9.12 -19.77
N VAL A 158 -2.04 -8.55 -19.47
CA VAL A 158 -1.12 -9.06 -18.44
C VAL A 158 -1.17 -8.15 -17.23
N SER A 159 -1.47 -8.71 -16.05
CA SER A 159 -1.48 -7.97 -14.81
C SER A 159 -0.06 -7.50 -14.42
N SER A 160 0.04 -6.37 -13.72
CA SER A 160 1.33 -5.88 -13.21
C SER A 160 2.02 -6.92 -12.29
N THR A 161 1.25 -7.70 -11.55
CA THR A 161 1.78 -8.76 -10.68
C THR A 161 2.46 -9.85 -11.50
N GLN A 162 1.79 -10.35 -12.54
CA GLN A 162 2.37 -11.37 -13.43
C GLN A 162 3.62 -10.86 -14.16
N GLY A 163 3.57 -9.62 -14.67
CA GLY A 163 4.73 -9.01 -15.34
C GLY A 163 5.93 -8.86 -14.40
N MET A 164 5.70 -8.42 -13.16
CA MET A 164 6.77 -8.32 -12.16
C MET A 164 7.33 -9.69 -11.75
N GLN A 165 6.50 -10.70 -11.54
CA GLN A 165 6.94 -12.05 -11.21
C GLN A 165 7.80 -12.64 -12.34
N LEU A 166 7.39 -12.46 -13.59
CA LEU A 166 8.16 -12.90 -14.74
C LEU A 166 9.52 -12.19 -14.82
N THR A 167 9.55 -10.88 -14.59
CA THR A 167 10.79 -10.09 -14.56
C THR A 167 11.75 -10.60 -13.49
N VAL A 168 11.26 -10.82 -12.27
CA VAL A 168 12.08 -11.37 -11.17
C VAL A 168 12.65 -12.75 -11.54
N ALA A 169 11.86 -13.60 -12.19
CA ALA A 169 12.25 -14.96 -12.52
C ALA A 169 13.25 -15.06 -13.69
N THR A 170 13.22 -14.10 -14.63
CA THR A 170 13.91 -14.26 -15.91
C THR A 170 14.93 -13.18 -16.25
N SER A 171 14.93 -12.04 -15.56
CA SER A 171 15.79 -10.90 -15.93
C SER A 171 17.08 -10.84 -15.11
N GLU A 172 18.21 -11.11 -15.75
CA GLU A 172 19.54 -10.88 -15.16
C GLU A 172 19.77 -9.40 -14.82
N LEU A 173 19.27 -8.49 -15.64
CA LEU A 173 19.36 -7.04 -15.38
C LEU A 173 18.62 -6.62 -14.11
N PHE A 174 17.63 -7.38 -13.69
CA PHE A 174 16.87 -7.09 -12.46
C PHE A 174 17.72 -7.32 -11.21
N LYS A 175 18.56 -8.36 -11.21
CA LYS A 175 19.52 -8.63 -10.14
C LYS A 175 20.55 -7.51 -10.03
N GLU A 176 21.18 -7.17 -11.14
CA GLU A 176 22.14 -6.07 -11.23
C GLU A 176 21.53 -4.73 -10.74
N ARG A 177 20.26 -4.48 -11.12
CA ARG A 177 19.53 -3.31 -10.66
C ARG A 177 19.39 -3.26 -9.14
N ILE A 178 19.00 -4.36 -8.50
CA ILE A 178 18.79 -4.42 -7.04
C ILE A 178 20.12 -4.25 -6.30
N GLU A 179 21.16 -4.94 -6.75
CA GLU A 179 22.42 -5.02 -6.01
C GLU A 179 23.29 -3.76 -6.18
N HIS A 180 23.31 -3.16 -7.37
CA HIS A 180 24.31 -2.16 -7.71
C HIS A 180 23.73 -0.82 -8.15
N VAL A 181 22.57 -0.78 -8.80
CA VAL A 181 22.01 0.45 -9.37
C VAL A 181 21.13 1.17 -8.35
N VAL A 182 20.12 0.50 -7.84
CA VAL A 182 19.12 1.12 -6.95
C VAL A 182 19.74 1.71 -5.69
N PRO A 183 20.65 1.06 -4.95
CA PRO A 183 21.19 1.63 -3.73
C PRO A 183 21.88 2.98 -3.94
N LYS A 184 22.59 3.14 -5.05
CA LYS A 184 23.28 4.40 -5.40
C LYS A 184 22.29 5.48 -5.82
N ARG A 185 21.37 5.15 -6.73
CA ARG A 185 20.39 6.11 -7.27
C ARG A 185 19.36 6.52 -6.24
N PHE A 186 19.03 5.65 -5.31
CA PHE A 186 18.10 5.95 -4.23
C PHE A 186 18.54 7.16 -3.40
N GLU A 187 19.82 7.20 -3.01
CA GLU A 187 20.37 8.32 -2.23
C GLU A 187 20.45 9.61 -3.06
N VAL A 188 20.82 9.51 -4.33
CA VAL A 188 20.85 10.68 -5.23
C VAL A 188 19.45 11.25 -5.43
N MET A 189 18.45 10.37 -5.67
CA MET A 189 17.06 10.76 -5.83
C MET A 189 16.51 11.41 -4.55
N ARG A 190 16.79 10.82 -3.39
CA ARG A 190 16.40 11.36 -2.09
C ARG A 190 16.92 12.78 -1.88
N LYS A 191 18.19 12.99 -2.17
CA LYS A 191 18.83 14.31 -2.09
C LYS A 191 18.21 15.30 -3.07
N ALA A 192 17.99 14.90 -4.33
CA ALA A 192 17.36 15.74 -5.35
C ALA A 192 15.97 16.22 -4.95
N ILE A 193 15.17 15.36 -4.30
CA ILE A 193 13.84 15.73 -3.79
C ILE A 193 13.97 16.79 -2.68
N VAL A 194 14.82 16.57 -1.69
CA VAL A 194 15.00 17.48 -0.55
C VAL A 194 15.54 18.84 -1.01
N GLU A 195 16.48 18.84 -1.97
CA GLU A 195 17.11 20.06 -2.52
C GLU A 195 16.29 20.71 -3.65
N LYS A 196 15.18 20.06 -4.09
CA LYS A 196 14.33 20.52 -5.19
C LYS A 196 15.10 20.64 -6.52
N ASP A 197 16.11 19.78 -6.71
CA ASP A 197 16.91 19.71 -7.93
C ASP A 197 16.19 18.88 -8.99
N PHE A 198 15.39 19.56 -9.82
CA PHE A 198 14.63 18.90 -10.88
C PHE A 198 15.54 18.30 -11.96
N ALA A 199 16.69 18.89 -12.25
CA ALA A 199 17.59 18.37 -13.27
C ALA A 199 18.15 16.99 -12.88
N THR A 200 18.61 16.85 -11.64
CA THR A 200 19.02 15.55 -11.08
C THR A 200 17.84 14.59 -10.96
N PHE A 201 16.71 15.05 -10.43
CA PHE A 201 15.49 14.22 -10.33
C PHE A 201 15.04 13.63 -11.66
N ALA A 202 15.07 14.43 -12.74
CA ALA A 202 14.64 13.99 -14.07
C ALA A 202 15.64 13.06 -14.76
N LYS A 203 16.91 13.09 -14.36
CA LYS A 203 17.98 12.26 -14.92
C LYS A 203 18.02 10.86 -14.28
N GLU A 204 17.72 10.76 -12.98
CA GLU A 204 17.77 9.50 -12.21
C GLU A 204 16.50 8.65 -12.38
#